data_df11e5e6dc3c693c4b129b41861a6b19
#
_entry.id   df11e5e6dc3c693c4b129b41861a6b19
#
_cell.length_a   1.000
_cell.length_b   1.000
_cell.length_c   1.000
_cell.angle_alpha   90.00
_cell.angle_beta   90.00
_cell.angle_gamma   90.00
#
_symmetry.space_group_name_H-M   'P 1'
#
loop_
_entity.id
_entity.type
_entity.pdbx_description
1 polymer ?
#
loop_
_entity_poly.entity_id
_entity_poly.type
_entity_poly.pdbx_seq_one_letter_code
_entity_poly.pdbx_strand_id
1 'polypeptide(L)'
;MPEESTITIKAMPACLLEEAQRIINGTRKTDYGPARENHELIAQFWSAVLGKPVTAEQVVLCMIGVKMARLCYSPEHRDSWVDIAGYVGVKSKMNRGE
;
A
#
# COMPACT_ATOMS: atom_id res chain seq x y z
N MET A 1 -19.60 27.03 10.16
CA MET A 1 -18.45 26.13 10.18
C MET A 1 -18.80 24.65 10.29
N PRO A 2 -19.59 24.24 11.27
CA PRO A 2 -19.88 22.80 11.37
C PRO A 2 -20.49 22.21 10.12
N GLU A 3 -21.37 22.95 9.51
CA GLU A 3 -22.03 22.48 8.32
C GLU A 3 -21.07 22.31 7.18
N GLU A 4 -20.23 23.31 7.00
CA GLU A 4 -19.23 23.28 6.00
C GLU A 4 -18.25 22.16 6.25
N SER A 5 -17.90 21.98 7.51
CA SER A 5 -17.00 20.91 7.89
C SER A 5 -17.60 19.56 7.57
N THR A 6 -18.89 19.40 7.83
CA THR A 6 -19.56 18.15 7.55
C THR A 6 -19.57 17.83 6.08
N ILE A 7 -19.85 18.83 5.26
CA ILE A 7 -19.85 18.64 3.82
C ILE A 7 -18.45 18.31 3.34
N THR A 8 -17.48 19.02 3.87
CA THR A 8 -16.08 18.80 3.51
C THR A 8 -15.66 17.39 3.86
N ILE A 9 -16.04 16.93 5.04
CA ILE A 9 -15.70 15.57 5.47
C ILE A 9 -16.28 14.54 4.53
N LYS A 10 -17.48 14.75 4.05
CA LYS A 10 -18.10 13.83 3.12
C LYS A 10 -17.44 13.86 1.76
N ALA A 11 -17.09 15.04 1.30
CA ALA A 11 -16.50 15.21 -0.02
C ALA A 11 -15.04 14.86 -0.03
N MET A 12 -14.35 15.06 1.08
CA MET A 12 -12.95 14.78 1.17
C MET A 12 -12.73 13.36 1.65
N PRO A 13 -11.68 12.74 1.15
CA PRO A 13 -11.33 11.42 1.68
C PRO A 13 -11.09 11.54 3.17
N ALA A 14 -11.40 10.47 3.88
CA ALA A 14 -11.07 10.36 5.28
C ALA A 14 -9.55 10.45 5.43
N CYS A 15 -9.02 10.20 6.60
CA CYS A 15 -7.57 10.26 6.77
C CYS A 15 -6.90 9.22 5.88
N LEU A 16 -5.63 9.45 5.60
CA LEU A 16 -4.87 8.59 4.72
C LEU A 16 -4.88 7.13 5.18
N LEU A 17 -4.81 6.92 6.49
CA LEU A 17 -4.79 5.58 7.03
C LEU A 17 -6.12 4.85 6.80
N GLU A 18 -7.22 5.56 6.95
CA GLU A 18 -8.52 4.96 6.72
C GLU A 18 -8.71 4.58 5.26
N GLU A 19 -8.28 5.46 4.38
CA GLU A 19 -8.38 5.17 2.96
C GLU A 19 -7.51 3.98 2.59
N ALA A 20 -6.28 3.93 3.10
CA ALA A 20 -5.39 2.82 2.85
C ALA A 20 -5.98 1.52 3.37
N GLN A 21 -6.55 1.55 4.57
CA GLN A 21 -7.14 0.37 5.17
C GLN A 21 -8.31 -0.15 4.34
N ARG A 22 -9.13 0.75 3.82
CA ARG A 22 -10.24 0.38 2.98
C ARG A 22 -9.77 -0.29 1.69
N ILE A 23 -8.71 0.24 1.10
CA ILE A 23 -8.17 -0.31 -0.15
C ILE A 23 -7.64 -1.73 0.07
N ILE A 24 -6.84 -1.94 1.11
CA ILE A 24 -6.23 -3.25 1.32
C ILE A 24 -7.21 -4.28 1.84
N ASN A 25 -8.35 -3.87 2.37
CA ASN A 25 -9.37 -4.79 2.85
C ASN A 25 -10.52 -4.97 1.87
N GLY A 26 -10.48 -4.30 0.73
CA GLY A 26 -11.55 -4.36 -0.26
C GLY A 26 -11.29 -5.43 -1.31
N THR A 27 -11.55 -5.06 -2.57
CA THR A 27 -11.45 -6.01 -3.68
C THR A 27 -10.03 -6.48 -3.95
N ARG A 28 -9.04 -5.79 -3.42
CA ARG A 28 -7.65 -6.16 -3.65
C ARG A 28 -7.38 -7.61 -3.25
N LYS A 29 -7.92 -8.04 -2.11
CA LYS A 29 -7.72 -9.42 -1.67
C LYS A 29 -8.36 -10.40 -2.64
N THR A 30 -9.51 -10.05 -3.18
CA THR A 30 -10.19 -10.90 -4.16
C THR A 30 -9.38 -11.01 -5.44
N ASP A 31 -8.82 -9.89 -5.88
CA ASP A 31 -8.10 -9.84 -7.16
C ASP A 31 -6.70 -10.46 -7.08
N TYR A 32 -6.03 -10.31 -5.95
CA TYR A 32 -4.61 -10.67 -5.83
C TYR A 32 -4.37 -11.79 -4.82
N GLY A 33 -5.40 -12.23 -4.09
CA GLY A 33 -5.25 -13.23 -3.06
C GLY A 33 -4.67 -12.67 -1.78
N PRO A 34 -4.33 -13.54 -0.84
CA PRO A 34 -3.75 -13.10 0.42
C PRO A 34 -2.44 -12.34 0.20
N ALA A 35 -2.23 -11.32 1.01
CA ALA A 35 -1.08 -10.44 0.85
C ALA A 35 0.24 -11.21 0.88
N ARG A 36 0.37 -12.18 1.80
CA ARG A 36 1.60 -12.96 1.92
C ARG A 36 1.88 -13.74 0.64
N GLU A 37 0.89 -14.46 0.14
CA GLU A 37 1.08 -15.26 -1.07
C GLU A 37 1.40 -14.40 -2.27
N ASN A 38 0.69 -13.28 -2.42
CA ASN A 38 0.92 -12.39 -3.54
C ASN A 38 2.33 -11.84 -3.53
N HIS A 39 2.81 -11.41 -2.37
CA HIS A 39 4.15 -10.83 -2.30
C HIS A 39 5.25 -11.87 -2.39
N GLU A 40 4.97 -13.09 -1.97
CA GLU A 40 5.92 -14.18 -2.19
C GLU A 40 6.04 -14.50 -3.66
N LEU A 41 4.94 -14.45 -4.39
CA LEU A 41 4.97 -14.68 -5.83
C LEU A 41 5.73 -13.56 -6.54
N ILE A 42 5.48 -12.32 -6.16
CA ILE A 42 6.23 -11.19 -6.71
C ILE A 42 7.71 -11.37 -6.43
N ALA A 43 8.05 -11.77 -5.21
CA ALA A 43 9.46 -11.98 -4.83
C ALA A 43 10.13 -13.02 -5.72
N GLN A 44 9.40 -14.06 -6.11
CA GLN A 44 9.95 -15.07 -7.01
C GLN A 44 10.31 -14.48 -8.36
N PHE A 45 9.43 -13.65 -8.92
CA PHE A 45 9.70 -13.00 -10.20
C PHE A 45 10.89 -12.05 -10.08
N TRP A 46 10.92 -11.27 -9.00
CA TRP A 46 12.03 -10.32 -8.81
C TRP A 46 13.35 -11.07 -8.60
N SER A 47 13.32 -12.21 -7.93
CA SER A 47 14.52 -13.02 -7.73
C SER A 47 15.06 -13.51 -9.06
N ALA A 48 14.17 -13.91 -9.95
CA ALA A 48 14.57 -14.36 -11.28
C ALA A 48 15.20 -13.23 -12.09
N VAL A 49 14.59 -12.05 -12.04
CA VAL A 49 15.10 -10.90 -12.79
C VAL A 49 16.46 -10.44 -12.27
N LEU A 50 16.61 -10.40 -10.95
CA LEU A 50 17.83 -9.88 -10.33
C LEU A 50 18.92 -10.90 -10.18
N GLY A 51 18.60 -12.19 -10.32
CA GLY A 51 19.57 -13.25 -10.20
C GLY A 51 20.02 -13.50 -8.77
N LYS A 52 19.20 -13.13 -7.79
CA LYS A 52 19.52 -13.36 -6.38
C LYS A 52 18.22 -13.42 -5.58
N PRO A 53 18.25 -14.03 -4.39
CA PRO A 53 17.02 -14.15 -3.59
C PRO A 53 16.46 -12.79 -3.17
N VAL A 54 15.15 -12.67 -3.30
CA VAL A 54 14.40 -11.51 -2.83
C VAL A 54 13.27 -12.04 -1.96
N THR A 55 13.04 -11.41 -0.82
CA THR A 55 11.97 -11.82 0.09
C THR A 55 10.73 -10.99 -0.14
N ALA A 56 9.59 -11.53 0.33
CA ALA A 56 8.34 -10.79 0.25
C ALA A 56 8.43 -9.47 0.99
N GLU A 57 9.13 -9.44 2.13
CA GLU A 57 9.32 -8.21 2.88
C GLU A 57 10.11 -7.19 2.10
N GLN A 58 11.12 -7.64 1.37
CA GLN A 58 11.91 -6.74 0.53
C GLN A 58 11.07 -6.16 -0.60
N VAL A 59 10.14 -6.94 -1.14
CA VAL A 59 9.22 -6.42 -2.16
C VAL A 59 8.42 -5.25 -1.60
N VAL A 60 7.83 -5.43 -0.40
CA VAL A 60 7.05 -4.36 0.22
C VAL A 60 7.91 -3.12 0.42
N LEU A 61 9.14 -3.31 0.92
CA LEU A 61 10.04 -2.20 1.18
C LEU A 61 10.40 -1.45 -0.11
N CYS A 62 10.66 -2.18 -1.17
CA CYS A 62 10.97 -1.56 -2.46
C CYS A 62 9.78 -0.80 -3.03
N MET A 63 8.58 -1.31 -2.85
CA MET A 63 7.39 -0.61 -3.33
C MET A 63 7.17 0.68 -2.56
N ILE A 64 7.44 0.68 -1.27
CA ILE A 64 7.42 1.91 -0.49
C ILE A 64 8.44 2.90 -1.07
N GLY A 65 9.63 2.41 -1.43
CA GLY A 65 10.65 3.25 -2.06
C GLY A 65 10.18 3.89 -3.36
N VAL A 66 9.44 3.14 -4.18
CA VAL A 66 8.88 3.69 -5.41
C VAL A 66 7.97 4.88 -5.11
N LYS A 67 7.13 4.75 -4.08
CA LYS A 67 6.23 5.83 -3.70
C LYS A 67 6.97 7.00 -3.09
N MET A 68 8.03 6.73 -2.34
CA MET A 68 8.87 7.80 -1.79
C MET A 68 9.53 8.60 -2.91
N ALA A 69 10.00 7.91 -3.95
CA ALA A 69 10.61 8.59 -5.09
C ALA A 69 9.59 9.52 -5.75
N ARG A 70 8.34 9.10 -5.86
CA ARG A 70 7.29 9.95 -6.42
C ARG A 70 7.12 11.21 -5.56
N LEU A 71 7.16 11.06 -4.24
CA LEU A 71 6.98 12.17 -3.33
C LEU A 71 8.13 13.17 -3.39
N CYS A 72 9.29 12.77 -3.89
CA CYS A 72 10.39 13.72 -4.08
C CYS A 72 10.04 14.78 -5.12
N TYR A 73 9.26 14.41 -6.13
CA TYR A 73 8.79 15.35 -7.13
C TYR A 73 7.48 16.03 -6.73
N SER A 74 6.62 15.29 -6.07
CA SER A 74 5.28 15.79 -5.73
C SER A 74 4.98 15.46 -4.28
N PRO A 75 5.51 16.24 -3.33
CA PRO A 75 5.37 15.91 -1.90
C PRO A 75 3.93 15.85 -1.41
N GLU A 76 3.02 16.49 -2.14
CA GLU A 76 1.61 16.51 -1.76
C GLU A 76 0.78 15.48 -2.53
N HIS A 77 1.43 14.59 -3.27
CA HIS A 77 0.71 13.58 -4.03
C HIS A 77 0.04 12.60 -3.10
N ARG A 78 -1.25 12.78 -2.93
CA ARG A 78 -2.03 12.07 -1.93
C ARG A 78 -1.96 10.55 -2.08
N ASP A 79 -2.12 10.09 -3.33
CA ASP A 79 -2.14 8.64 -3.56
C ASP A 79 -0.85 7.96 -3.14
N SER A 80 0.28 8.65 -3.26
CA SER A 80 1.55 8.06 -2.83
C SER A 80 1.60 7.89 -1.32
N TRP A 81 1.07 8.87 -0.57
CA TRP A 81 0.99 8.74 0.89
C TRP A 81 0.04 7.60 1.28
N VAL A 82 -1.11 7.51 0.59
CA VAL A 82 -2.07 6.43 0.84
C VAL A 82 -1.41 5.08 0.54
N ASP A 83 -0.67 4.98 -0.55
CA ASP A 83 -0.04 3.73 -0.94
C ASP A 83 1.03 3.31 0.06
N ILE A 84 1.81 4.26 0.58
CA ILE A 84 2.81 3.94 1.62
C ILE A 84 2.10 3.36 2.84
N ALA A 85 1.03 4.03 3.28
CA ALA A 85 0.25 3.54 4.41
C ALA A 85 -0.34 2.16 4.12
N GLY A 86 -0.78 1.95 2.87
CA GLY A 86 -1.30 0.66 2.43
C GLY A 86 -0.26 -0.44 2.54
N TYR A 87 0.98 -0.16 2.15
CA TYR A 87 2.04 -1.17 2.25
C TYR A 87 2.37 -1.48 3.71
N VAL A 88 2.27 -0.51 4.60
CA VAL A 88 2.42 -0.79 6.03
C VAL A 88 1.34 -1.78 6.49
N GLY A 89 0.10 -1.57 6.05
CA GLY A 89 -0.99 -2.49 6.36
C GLY A 89 -0.79 -3.86 5.75
N VAL A 90 -0.27 -3.92 4.53
CA VAL A 90 0.06 -5.17 3.87
C VAL A 90 1.09 -5.94 4.68
N LYS A 91 2.14 -5.26 5.15
CA LYS A 91 3.15 -5.88 5.97
C LYS A 91 2.55 -6.46 7.25
N SER A 92 1.62 -5.73 7.84
CA SER A 92 0.93 -6.19 9.04
C SER A 92 0.14 -7.47 8.76
N LYS A 93 -0.55 -7.52 7.62
CA LYS A 93 -1.26 -8.74 7.22
C LYS A 93 -0.31 -9.91 6.99
N MET A 94 0.81 -9.65 6.32
CA MET A 94 1.81 -10.68 6.07
C MET A 94 2.33 -11.26 7.37
N ASN A 95 2.52 -10.45 8.39
CA ASN A 95 2.97 -10.91 9.70
C ASN A 95 1.98 -11.88 10.33
N ARG A 96 0.70 -11.76 9.98
CA ARG A 96 -0.34 -12.65 10.49
C ARG A 96 -0.60 -13.83 9.56
N GLY A 97 0.14 -13.92 8.46
CA GLY A 97 -0.05 -14.99 7.49
C GLY A 97 -1.25 -14.78 6.57
N GLU A 98 -1.70 -13.54 6.45
CA GLU A 98 -2.85 -13.22 5.61
C GLU A 98 -2.46 -12.77 4.23
#